data_3706789402cacdde476e376cef650476
#
_entry.id   3706789402cacdde476e376cef650476
#
_cell.length_a   1.000
_cell.length_b   1.000
_cell.length_c   1.000
_cell.angle_alpha   90.00
_cell.angle_beta   90.00
_cell.angle_gamma   90.00
#
_symmetry.space_group_name_H-M   'P 1'
#
loop_
_entity.id
_entity.type
_entity.pdbx_description
1 polymer ?
#
loop_
_entity_poly.entity_id
_entity_poly.type
_entity_poly.pdbx_seq_one_letter_code
_entity_poly.pdbx_strand_id
1 'polypeptide(L)'
;MDKLSNFNFLILPKSGLRVYIAKSDEEKRQGLIGVDEKDFGNSVMLFVDISPGDWFHMKGVKFPIIIAFLDKNFKVIEEYILESEVDVTKSPSGTCFALEFCIDNTNAYNCLDELREVWR
;
A
#
# COMPACT_ATOMS: atom_id res chain seq x y z
N MET A 1 -9.32 15.34 11.28
CA MET A 1 -9.81 15.07 9.93
C MET A 1 -9.17 13.78 9.42
N ASP A 2 -9.96 12.91 8.85
CA ASP A 2 -9.47 11.63 8.35
C ASP A 2 -8.74 11.83 7.01
N LYS A 3 -7.44 11.57 7.01
CA LYS A 3 -6.61 11.68 5.81
C LYS A 3 -6.99 10.66 4.74
N LEU A 4 -7.56 9.52 5.15
CA LEU A 4 -7.97 8.48 4.20
C LEU A 4 -9.13 8.92 3.31
N SER A 5 -9.92 9.90 3.74
CA SER A 5 -11.03 10.42 2.93
C SER A 5 -10.56 11.08 1.63
N ASN A 6 -9.26 11.40 1.52
CA ASN A 6 -8.69 11.97 0.29
C ASN A 6 -8.45 10.94 -0.81
N PHE A 7 -8.59 9.65 -0.48
CA PHE A 7 -8.29 8.56 -1.41
C PHE A 7 -9.56 7.90 -1.90
N ASN A 8 -9.57 7.53 -3.17
CA ASN A 8 -10.56 6.60 -3.69
C ASN A 8 -10.28 5.22 -3.10
N PHE A 9 -11.32 4.40 -3.01
CA PHE A 9 -11.15 3.03 -2.54
C PHE A 9 -12.12 2.10 -3.24
N LEU A 10 -11.83 0.81 -3.16
CA LEU A 10 -12.76 -0.24 -3.54
C LEU A 10 -12.85 -1.26 -2.42
N ILE A 11 -13.96 -1.99 -2.38
CA ILE A 11 -14.16 -3.10 -1.44
C ILE A 11 -14.08 -4.38 -2.25
N LEU A 12 -13.14 -5.26 -1.90
CA LEU A 12 -13.01 -6.54 -2.60
C LEU A 12 -14.21 -7.43 -2.28
N PRO A 13 -14.90 -7.98 -3.29
CA PRO A 13 -16.19 -8.63 -3.06
C PRO A 13 -16.11 -9.92 -2.25
N LYS A 14 -15.02 -10.66 -2.33
CA LYS A 14 -14.89 -11.93 -1.61
C LYS A 14 -14.41 -11.73 -0.18
N SER A 15 -13.35 -10.96 0.01
CA SER A 15 -12.75 -10.77 1.33
C SER A 15 -13.40 -9.65 2.12
N GLY A 16 -14.07 -8.71 1.44
CA GLY A 16 -14.58 -7.49 2.08
C GLY A 16 -13.48 -6.48 2.41
N LEU A 17 -12.26 -6.73 1.97
CA LEU A 17 -11.12 -5.89 2.28
C LEU A 17 -11.23 -4.54 1.55
N ARG A 18 -10.96 -3.46 2.28
CA ARG A 18 -10.92 -2.11 1.70
C ARG A 18 -9.54 -1.84 1.15
N VAL A 19 -9.49 -1.45 -0.13
CA VAL A 19 -8.25 -1.11 -0.82
C VAL A 19 -8.30 0.37 -1.18
N TYR A 20 -7.50 1.19 -0.50
CA TYR A 20 -7.33 2.60 -0.87
C TYR A 20 -6.38 2.68 -2.06
N ILE A 21 -6.66 3.58 -3.00
CA ILE A 21 -5.90 3.71 -4.24
C ILE A 21 -5.13 5.03 -4.22
N ALA A 22 -3.81 4.96 -4.30
CA ALA A 22 -2.94 6.12 -4.46
C ALA A 22 -2.49 6.17 -5.92
N LYS A 23 -3.09 7.05 -6.70
CA LYS A 23 -2.88 7.12 -8.15
C LYS A 23 -2.15 8.38 -8.60
N SER A 24 -2.58 9.54 -8.14
CA SER A 24 -1.93 10.81 -8.51
C SER A 24 -0.59 10.95 -7.80
N ASP A 25 0.27 11.82 -8.31
CA ASP A 25 1.55 12.12 -7.68
C ASP A 25 1.35 12.64 -6.25
N GLU A 26 0.34 13.48 -6.05
CA GLU A 26 0.00 14.01 -4.73
C GLU A 26 -0.44 12.91 -3.78
N GLU A 27 -1.32 12.02 -4.23
CA GLU A 27 -1.77 10.89 -3.43
C GLU A 27 -0.62 9.96 -3.06
N LYS A 28 0.26 9.67 -4.01
CA LYS A 28 1.42 8.81 -3.76
C LYS A 28 2.39 9.44 -2.76
N ARG A 29 2.58 10.76 -2.82
CA ARG A 29 3.41 11.46 -1.84
C ARG A 29 2.80 11.45 -0.46
N GLN A 30 1.48 11.60 -0.36
CA GLN A 30 0.80 11.58 0.93
C GLN A 30 0.83 10.18 1.54
N GLY A 31 0.44 9.14 0.79
CA GLY A 31 0.39 7.78 1.30
C GLY A 31 -0.28 7.72 2.67
N LEU A 32 0.38 7.12 3.63
CA LEU A 32 -0.12 6.96 5.00
C LEU A 32 0.32 8.08 5.95
N ILE A 33 0.92 9.15 5.44
CA ILE A 33 1.35 10.28 6.28
C ILE A 33 0.13 10.86 7.02
N GLY A 34 0.22 10.93 8.35
CA GLY A 34 -0.83 11.51 9.19
C GLY A 34 -2.05 10.62 9.42
N VAL A 35 -2.05 9.41 8.90
CA VAL A 35 -3.14 8.45 9.10
C VAL A 35 -2.99 7.80 10.47
N ASP A 36 -4.10 7.64 11.19
CA ASP A 36 -4.12 6.88 12.44
C ASP A 36 -4.24 5.39 12.14
N GLU A 37 -3.49 4.59 12.89
CA GLU A 37 -3.48 3.13 12.72
C GLU A 37 -4.87 2.52 12.84
N LYS A 38 -5.65 2.96 13.82
CA LYS A 38 -7.00 2.43 14.03
C LYS A 38 -7.95 2.74 12.88
N ASP A 39 -7.76 3.87 12.20
CA ASP A 39 -8.59 4.25 11.06
C ASP A 39 -8.23 3.45 9.82
N PHE A 40 -6.95 3.14 9.64
CA PHE A 40 -6.48 2.30 8.55
C PHE A 40 -6.83 0.83 8.79
N GLY A 41 -6.54 0.35 10.01
CA GLY A 41 -6.93 -0.99 10.48
C GLY A 41 -6.47 -2.10 9.56
N ASN A 42 -7.43 -2.92 9.11
CA ASN A 42 -7.17 -4.05 8.22
C ASN A 42 -7.26 -3.68 6.75
N SER A 43 -7.37 -2.39 6.42
CA SER A 43 -7.34 -1.93 5.03
C SER A 43 -5.93 -2.06 4.46
N VAL A 44 -5.82 -1.90 3.15
CA VAL A 44 -4.53 -1.83 2.47
C VAL A 44 -4.52 -0.59 1.58
N MET A 45 -3.33 -0.09 1.24
CA MET A 45 -3.19 1.00 0.29
C MET A 45 -2.39 0.51 -0.90
N LEU A 46 -2.97 0.62 -2.09
CA LEU A 46 -2.36 0.22 -3.34
C LEU A 46 -1.87 1.46 -4.08
N PHE A 47 -0.57 1.52 -4.30
CA PHE A 47 0.07 2.56 -5.11
C PHE A 47 0.16 2.03 -6.53
N VAL A 48 -0.42 2.75 -7.48
CA VAL A 48 -0.44 2.33 -8.89
C VAL A 48 0.58 3.13 -9.71
N ASP A 49 0.95 2.61 -10.87
CA ASP A 49 1.90 3.24 -11.79
C ASP A 49 3.24 3.54 -11.11
N ILE A 50 3.75 2.58 -10.36
CA ILE A 50 5.05 2.67 -9.73
C ILE A 50 6.12 2.24 -10.73
N SER A 51 7.20 3.03 -10.78
CA SER A 51 8.35 2.71 -11.62
C SER A 51 9.49 2.13 -10.79
N PRO A 52 10.33 1.26 -11.37
CA PRO A 52 11.53 0.82 -10.67
C PRO A 52 12.38 2.02 -10.25
N GLY A 53 12.90 1.98 -9.03
CA GLY A 53 13.71 3.06 -8.49
C GLY A 53 12.95 4.16 -7.77
N ASP A 54 11.61 4.06 -7.67
CA ASP A 54 10.84 5.01 -6.88
C ASP A 54 11.12 4.80 -5.38
N TRP A 55 11.29 5.91 -4.65
CA TRP A 55 11.58 5.87 -3.23
C TRP A 55 10.30 5.92 -2.40
N PHE A 56 10.29 5.13 -1.34
CA PHE A 56 9.22 5.11 -0.33
C PHE A 56 9.85 5.37 1.03
N HIS A 57 9.28 6.29 1.79
CA HIS A 57 9.81 6.66 3.11
C HIS A 57 8.69 6.66 4.14
N MET A 58 9.09 6.62 5.41
CA MET A 58 8.17 6.54 6.56
C MET A 58 7.98 7.87 7.28
N LYS A 59 8.57 8.96 6.80
CA LYS A 59 8.44 10.26 7.48
C LYS A 59 6.97 10.65 7.60
N GLY A 60 6.50 10.85 8.83
CA GLY A 60 5.11 11.19 9.10
C GLY A 60 4.15 10.00 9.16
N VAL A 61 4.63 8.78 8.95
CA VAL A 61 3.84 7.56 9.14
C VAL A 61 4.04 7.09 10.57
N LYS A 62 2.94 6.90 11.31
CA LYS A 62 2.97 6.78 12.77
C LYS A 62 2.99 5.34 13.28
N PHE A 63 2.97 4.37 12.40
CA PHE A 63 2.89 2.96 12.80
C PHE A 63 3.69 2.10 11.83
N PRO A 64 4.18 0.93 12.30
CA PRO A 64 4.96 0.05 11.42
C PRO A 64 4.09 -0.55 10.33
N ILE A 65 4.65 -0.67 9.14
CA ILE A 65 3.96 -1.24 7.99
C ILE A 65 4.84 -2.26 7.29
N ILE A 66 4.19 -3.07 6.47
CA ILE A 66 4.86 -3.86 5.44
C ILE A 66 4.59 -3.16 4.11
N ILE A 67 5.62 -3.02 3.29
CA ILE A 67 5.47 -2.63 1.89
C ILE A 67 5.84 -3.82 1.02
N ALA A 68 4.95 -4.20 0.12
CA ALA A 68 5.18 -5.27 -0.84
C ALA A 68 5.21 -4.66 -2.24
N PHE A 69 6.31 -4.86 -2.96
CA PHE A 69 6.43 -4.44 -4.34
C PHE A 69 5.93 -5.55 -5.25
N LEU A 70 5.06 -5.20 -6.17
CA LEU A 70 4.33 -6.17 -6.99
C LEU A 70 4.60 -5.93 -8.47
N ASP A 71 4.66 -7.03 -9.23
CA ASP A 71 4.76 -6.96 -10.67
C ASP A 71 3.38 -6.68 -11.32
N LYS A 72 3.33 -6.66 -12.64
CA LYS A 72 2.09 -6.37 -13.38
C LYS A 72 0.98 -7.38 -13.13
N ASN A 73 1.31 -8.57 -12.61
CA ASN A 73 0.35 -9.63 -12.30
C ASN A 73 0.04 -9.72 -10.80
N PHE A 74 0.40 -8.68 -10.03
CA PHE A 74 0.22 -8.64 -8.58
C PHE A 74 0.99 -9.72 -7.82
N LYS A 75 2.09 -10.19 -8.39
CA LYS A 75 3.00 -11.11 -7.68
C LYS A 75 4.02 -10.30 -6.91
N VAL A 76 4.31 -10.74 -5.68
CA VAL A 76 5.28 -10.08 -4.81
C VAL A 76 6.68 -10.29 -5.38
N ILE A 77 7.39 -9.20 -5.62
CA ILE A 77 8.80 -9.22 -6.04
C ILE A 77 9.69 -9.16 -4.80
N GLU A 78 9.44 -8.19 -3.94
CA GLU A 78 10.17 -7.97 -2.68
C GLU A 78 9.21 -7.36 -1.67
N GLU A 79 9.51 -7.59 -0.39
CA GLU A 79 8.76 -6.98 0.70
C GLU A 79 9.70 -6.52 1.80
N TYR A 80 9.31 -5.47 2.51
CA TYR A 80 10.11 -4.88 3.58
C TYR A 80 9.20 -4.47 4.73
N ILE A 81 9.74 -4.58 5.95
CA ILE A 81 9.12 -4.01 7.15
C ILE A 81 9.74 -2.64 7.37
N LEU A 82 8.89 -1.62 7.45
CA LEU A 82 9.31 -0.24 7.71
C LEU A 82 8.75 0.15 9.09
N GLU A 83 9.63 0.30 10.08
CA GLU A 83 9.22 0.42 11.48
C GLU A 83 9.32 1.84 12.02
N SER A 84 10.18 2.68 11.46
CA SER A 84 10.44 4.00 12.02
C SER A 84 10.42 5.06 10.93
N GLU A 85 10.29 6.33 11.35
CA GLU A 85 10.24 7.47 10.43
C GLU A 85 11.50 7.65 9.58
N VAL A 86 12.62 7.03 9.97
CA VAL A 86 13.87 7.12 9.19
C VAL A 86 14.00 6.00 8.17
N ASP A 87 13.11 5.01 8.20
CA ASP A 87 13.18 3.89 7.26
C ASP A 87 12.79 4.34 5.86
N VAL A 88 13.53 3.86 4.88
CA VAL A 88 13.26 4.10 3.46
C VAL A 88 13.52 2.82 2.69
N THR A 89 12.85 2.69 1.56
CA THR A 89 13.11 1.61 0.62
C THR A 89 12.90 2.11 -0.81
N LYS A 90 13.36 1.35 -1.75
CA LYS A 90 13.29 1.70 -3.17
C LYS A 90 12.70 0.54 -3.95
N SER A 91 11.82 0.85 -4.90
CA SER A 91 11.17 -0.18 -5.69
C SER A 91 12.19 -0.91 -6.57
N PRO A 92 12.16 -2.25 -6.59
CA PRO A 92 13.05 -3.04 -7.42
C PRO A 92 12.63 -3.06 -8.88
N SER A 93 13.49 -3.65 -9.71
CA SER A 93 13.20 -3.90 -11.12
C SER A 93 11.93 -4.74 -11.26
N GLY A 94 11.09 -4.40 -12.23
CA GLY A 94 9.85 -5.13 -12.50
C GLY A 94 8.65 -4.65 -11.72
N THR A 95 8.82 -3.68 -10.82
CA THR A 95 7.71 -3.16 -10.00
C THR A 95 6.72 -2.38 -10.86
N CYS A 96 5.44 -2.67 -10.65
CA CYS A 96 4.32 -1.91 -11.22
C CYS A 96 3.41 -1.34 -10.15
N PHE A 97 3.33 -1.99 -8.99
CA PHE A 97 2.49 -1.60 -7.87
C PHE A 97 3.25 -1.73 -6.56
N ALA A 98 2.81 -0.98 -5.55
CA ALA A 98 3.25 -1.20 -4.17
C ALA A 98 2.01 -1.33 -3.30
N LEU A 99 2.04 -2.25 -2.35
CA LEU A 99 0.95 -2.48 -1.40
C LEU A 99 1.49 -2.23 0.00
N GLU A 100 0.85 -1.30 0.73
CA GLU A 100 1.20 -1.01 2.11
C GLU A 100 0.07 -1.43 3.05
N PHE A 101 0.43 -2.04 4.17
CA PHE A 101 -0.54 -2.48 5.17
C PHE A 101 0.13 -2.59 6.53
N CYS A 102 -0.70 -2.54 7.59
CA CYS A 102 -0.21 -2.68 8.95
C CYS A 102 0.49 -4.03 9.14
N ILE A 103 1.54 -4.03 9.95
CA ILE A 103 2.30 -5.24 10.24
C ILE A 103 1.42 -6.36 10.81
N ASP A 104 0.33 -5.99 11.51
CA ASP A 104 -0.60 -6.95 12.11
C ASP A 104 -1.70 -7.42 11.16
N ASN A 105 -1.74 -6.91 9.94
CA ASN A 105 -2.77 -7.28 8.98
C ASN A 105 -2.41 -8.60 8.29
N THR A 106 -2.82 -9.71 8.90
CA THR A 106 -2.48 -11.06 8.45
C THR A 106 -3.20 -11.48 7.17
N ASN A 107 -4.23 -10.72 6.76
CA ASN A 107 -5.04 -11.05 5.58
C ASN A 107 -4.64 -10.27 4.33
N ALA A 108 -3.68 -9.36 4.45
CA ALA A 108 -3.32 -8.46 3.34
C ALA A 108 -2.91 -9.21 2.07
N TYR A 109 -2.08 -10.23 2.21
CA TYR A 109 -1.62 -10.98 1.03
C TYR A 109 -2.72 -11.80 0.37
N ASN A 110 -3.76 -12.16 1.13
CA ASN A 110 -4.90 -12.91 0.57
C ASN A 110 -5.67 -12.09 -0.45
N CYS A 111 -5.52 -10.76 -0.44
CA CYS A 111 -6.22 -9.90 -1.40
C CYS A 111 -5.59 -9.90 -2.79
N LEU A 112 -4.36 -10.40 -2.95
CA LEU A 112 -3.65 -10.28 -4.23
C LEU A 112 -4.33 -11.02 -5.37
N ASP A 113 -4.81 -12.23 -5.12
CA ASP A 113 -5.54 -12.98 -6.15
C ASP A 113 -6.83 -12.28 -6.55
N GLU A 114 -7.54 -11.75 -5.57
CA GLU A 114 -8.77 -11.01 -5.80
C GLU A 114 -8.52 -9.70 -6.55
N LEU A 115 -7.45 -8.98 -6.18
CA LEU A 115 -7.04 -7.79 -6.91
C LEU A 115 -6.74 -8.10 -8.38
N ARG A 116 -6.06 -9.21 -8.63
CA ARG A 116 -5.74 -9.63 -10.00
C ARG A 116 -7.01 -9.85 -10.82
N GLU A 117 -8.07 -10.36 -10.21
CA GLU A 117 -9.34 -10.59 -10.88
C GLU A 117 -10.08 -9.29 -11.18
N VAL A 118 -10.07 -8.33 -10.27
CA VAL A 118 -10.89 -7.12 -10.39
C VAL A 118 -10.15 -5.94 -11.02
N TRP A 119 -8.84 -5.93 -10.96
CA TRP A 119 -8.04 -4.84 -11.49
C TRP A 119 -7.75 -5.05 -12.96
N ARG A 120 -8.42 -4.26 -13.79
CA ARG A 120 -8.29 -4.39 -15.24
C ARG A 120 -7.97 -3.07 -15.89
#